data_20d421c8d7491e80295b02923ae9561d
#
_entry.id   20d421c8d7491e80295b02923ae9561d
#
_cell.length_a   1.000
_cell.length_b   1.000
_cell.length_c   1.000
_cell.angle_alpha   90.00
_cell.angle_beta   90.00
_cell.angle_gamma   90.00
#
_symmetry.space_group_name_H-M   'P 1'
#
loop_
_entity.id
_entity.type
_entity.pdbx_description
1 polymer ?
#
loop_
_entity_poly.entity_id
_entity_poly.type
_entity_poly.pdbx_seq_one_letter_code
_entity_poly.pdbx_strand_id
1 'polypeptide(L)'
;GNYRKKNEKFIGAKNAQNLEEYWIGSVGKRLFDKFIDNYNKKMWLVDDCKQIDTFSWSPKGVTLKEGPRAAWTDIFSGYPYAENGYNDYFDIATKDAKVLLNTAFESIDLEKKEATINSNKFKYDLIVNTISPDILFNRKIGKLNYLGREFHKIVFPVEQVFPKNVYFLYYAND
;
A
#
# COMPACT_ATOMS: atom_id res chain seq x y z
N GLY A 1 24.54 4.30 -1.76
CA GLY A 1 25.39 5.26 -1.13
C GLY A 1 26.04 6.35 -2.00
N ASN A 2 26.49 6.06 -3.21
CA ASN A 2 27.28 7.01 -4.01
C ASN A 2 26.49 8.10 -4.75
N TYR A 3 25.17 8.11 -4.61
CA TYR A 3 24.32 9.07 -5.32
C TYR A 3 24.06 10.37 -4.55
N ARG A 4 24.27 10.38 -3.23
CA ARG A 4 24.11 11.58 -2.41
C ARG A 4 25.46 12.25 -2.21
N LYS A 5 25.60 13.51 -2.63
CA LYS A 5 26.80 14.28 -2.35
C LYS A 5 26.85 14.64 -0.87
N LYS A 6 27.99 14.44 -0.21
CA LYS A 6 28.19 14.72 1.23
C LYS A 6 27.82 16.15 1.67
N ASN A 7 27.72 17.09 0.76
CA ASN A 7 27.50 18.52 1.04
C ASN A 7 26.16 19.04 0.51
N GLU A 8 25.24 18.20 0.03
CA GLU A 8 23.90 18.68 -0.30
C GLU A 8 23.13 18.98 1.00
N LYS A 9 22.86 20.27 1.22
CA LYS A 9 21.93 20.69 2.28
C LYS A 9 20.52 20.35 1.84
N PHE A 10 19.94 19.35 2.47
CA PHE A 10 18.52 19.04 2.29
C PHE A 10 17.72 20.06 3.10
N ILE A 11 16.94 20.86 2.39
CA ILE A 11 16.08 21.90 3.00
C ILE A 11 14.99 21.25 3.88
N GLY A 12 14.81 19.93 3.78
CA GLY A 12 13.75 19.19 4.44
C GLY A 12 12.43 19.31 3.69
N ALA A 13 11.52 18.39 3.99
CA ALA A 13 10.21 18.34 3.35
C ALA A 13 9.10 19.01 4.17
N LYS A 14 9.47 19.75 5.23
CA LYS A 14 8.51 20.24 6.24
C LYS A 14 7.44 21.17 5.68
N ASN A 15 7.74 21.90 4.61
CA ASN A 15 6.84 22.87 3.99
C ASN A 15 6.46 22.47 2.54
N ALA A 16 6.68 21.21 2.16
CA ALA A 16 6.36 20.73 0.84
C ALA A 16 4.85 20.81 0.58
N GLN A 17 4.48 21.34 -0.58
CA GLN A 17 3.09 21.47 -1.01
C GLN A 17 2.64 20.28 -1.88
N ASN A 18 3.58 19.49 -2.39
CA ASN A 18 3.33 18.36 -3.26
C ASN A 18 4.42 17.30 -3.12
N LEU A 19 4.20 16.15 -3.74
CA LEU A 19 5.08 14.99 -3.64
C LEU A 19 6.47 15.25 -4.22
N GLU A 20 6.59 16.01 -5.30
CA GLU A 20 7.88 16.39 -5.89
C GLU A 20 8.72 17.19 -4.89
N GLU A 21 8.17 18.27 -4.35
CA GLU A 21 8.86 19.10 -3.37
C GLU A 21 9.28 18.31 -2.14
N TYR A 22 8.40 17.44 -1.67
CA TYR A 22 8.70 16.56 -0.53
C TYR A 22 9.93 15.69 -0.81
N TRP A 23 9.94 15.00 -1.91
CA TRP A 23 11.03 14.07 -2.21
C TRP A 23 12.32 14.78 -2.62
N ILE A 24 12.25 15.87 -3.37
CA ILE A 24 13.45 16.69 -3.68
C ILE A 24 14.03 17.26 -2.37
N GLY A 25 13.20 17.75 -1.47
CA GLY A 25 13.62 18.19 -0.15
C GLY A 25 14.22 17.10 0.74
N SER A 26 13.79 15.86 0.56
CA SER A 26 14.23 14.72 1.37
C SER A 26 15.49 14.02 0.84
N VAL A 27 15.61 13.83 -0.46
CA VAL A 27 16.68 13.03 -1.07
C VAL A 27 17.50 13.76 -2.12
N GLY A 28 17.07 14.96 -2.54
CA GLY A 28 17.66 15.74 -3.60
C GLY A 28 17.15 15.34 -4.99
N LYS A 29 17.28 16.29 -5.96
CA LYS A 29 16.73 16.13 -7.30
C LYS A 29 17.27 14.89 -8.03
N ARG A 30 18.55 14.60 -7.90
CA ARG A 30 19.17 13.48 -8.61
C ARG A 30 18.59 12.10 -8.23
N LEU A 31 18.32 11.88 -6.95
CA LEU A 31 17.69 10.63 -6.52
C LEU A 31 16.20 10.62 -6.86
N PHE A 32 15.55 11.78 -6.76
CA PHE A 32 14.18 11.94 -7.19
C PHE A 32 14.01 11.54 -8.66
N ASP A 33 14.76 12.16 -9.57
CA ASP A 33 14.67 11.90 -11.01
C ASP A 33 14.96 10.43 -11.35
N LYS A 34 15.88 9.80 -10.61
CA LYS A 34 16.31 8.43 -10.91
C LYS A 34 15.38 7.33 -10.40
N PHE A 35 14.77 7.52 -9.23
CA PHE A 35 14.10 6.43 -8.52
C PHE A 35 12.66 6.74 -8.12
N ILE A 36 12.26 8.02 -8.13
CA ILE A 36 10.98 8.40 -7.52
C ILE A 36 10.01 8.97 -8.55
N ASP A 37 10.46 9.83 -9.43
CA ASP A 37 9.58 10.54 -10.37
C ASP A 37 8.79 9.58 -11.27
N ASN A 38 9.46 8.82 -12.12
CA ASN A 38 8.79 7.89 -13.04
C ASN A 38 8.00 6.80 -12.30
N TYR A 39 8.53 6.31 -11.18
CA TYR A 39 7.83 5.33 -10.37
C TYR A 39 6.49 5.86 -9.86
N ASN A 40 6.45 7.08 -9.35
CA ASN A 40 5.20 7.67 -8.86
C ASN A 40 4.25 8.06 -9.97
N LYS A 41 4.74 8.62 -11.08
CA LYS A 41 3.91 8.88 -12.26
C LYS A 41 3.20 7.62 -12.75
N LYS A 42 3.93 6.54 -12.86
CA LYS A 42 3.43 5.24 -13.25
C LYS A 42 2.44 4.65 -12.24
N MET A 43 2.76 4.75 -10.94
CA MET A 43 1.95 4.21 -9.86
C MET A 43 0.61 4.95 -9.70
N TRP A 44 0.61 6.27 -9.86
CA TRP A 44 -0.55 7.11 -9.62
C TRP A 44 -1.26 7.57 -10.89
N LEU A 45 -0.73 7.20 -12.07
CA LEU A 45 -1.24 7.60 -13.39
C LEU A 45 -1.36 9.13 -13.51
N VAL A 46 -0.32 9.83 -13.12
CA VAL A 46 -0.20 11.29 -13.23
C VAL A 46 0.96 11.66 -14.15
N ASP A 47 0.84 12.80 -14.83
CA ASP A 47 1.90 13.29 -15.70
C ASP A 47 3.05 13.99 -14.92
N ASP A 48 2.72 14.51 -13.75
CA ASP A 48 3.65 15.26 -12.89
C ASP A 48 3.40 14.95 -11.41
N CYS A 49 4.46 14.67 -10.66
CA CYS A 49 4.38 14.44 -9.21
C CYS A 49 3.88 15.66 -8.42
N LYS A 50 3.86 16.86 -9.00
CA LYS A 50 3.25 18.06 -8.41
C LYS A 50 1.73 17.97 -8.31
N GLN A 51 1.11 17.11 -9.12
CA GLN A 51 -0.34 16.88 -9.07
C GLN A 51 -0.76 16.11 -7.80
N ILE A 52 0.20 15.56 -7.06
CA ILE A 52 -0.04 14.83 -5.82
C ILE A 52 0.21 15.80 -4.66
N ASP A 53 -0.83 16.44 -4.19
CA ASP A 53 -0.82 17.40 -3.08
C ASP A 53 -1.13 16.75 -1.73
N THR A 54 -1.81 15.61 -1.72
CA THR A 54 -2.16 14.86 -0.52
C THR A 54 -1.26 13.63 -0.37
N PHE A 55 -0.16 13.75 0.34
CA PHE A 55 0.87 12.72 0.45
C PHE A 55 1.36 12.45 1.89
N SER A 56 0.75 13.05 2.89
CA SER A 56 1.12 12.92 4.31
C SER A 56 1.08 11.49 4.85
N TRP A 57 0.39 10.59 4.17
CA TRP A 57 0.26 9.18 4.51
C TRP A 57 1.44 8.31 4.05
N SER A 58 2.21 8.78 3.08
CA SER A 58 3.16 7.91 2.34
C SER A 58 4.62 8.05 2.76
N PRO A 59 5.17 9.23 2.93
CA PRO A 59 6.61 9.31 3.01
C PRO A 59 7.11 8.88 4.38
N LYS A 60 7.65 7.70 4.41
CA LYS A 60 8.50 7.25 5.51
C LYS A 60 9.81 8.02 5.45
N GLY A 61 10.32 8.43 6.60
CA GLY A 61 11.60 9.13 6.67
C GLY A 61 12.71 8.34 5.96
N VAL A 62 13.56 9.06 5.24
CA VAL A 62 14.70 8.45 4.56
C VAL A 62 15.86 8.36 5.53
N THR A 63 16.23 7.15 5.91
CA THR A 63 17.41 6.90 6.74
C THR A 63 18.61 6.55 5.85
N LEU A 64 19.71 7.25 6.05
CA LEU A 64 20.98 6.89 5.42
C LEU A 64 21.68 5.83 6.26
N LYS A 65 21.85 4.67 5.67
CA LYS A 65 22.66 3.58 6.23
C LYS A 65 23.78 3.23 5.25
N GLU A 66 24.88 2.73 5.76
CA GLU A 66 25.96 2.20 4.94
C GLU A 66 25.74 0.72 4.64
N GLY A 67 26.27 0.25 3.53
CA GLY A 67 26.25 -1.15 3.13
C GLY A 67 25.18 -1.50 2.10
N PRO A 68 25.31 -2.69 1.48
CA PRO A 68 24.51 -3.10 0.32
C PRO A 68 23.03 -3.40 0.65
N ARG A 69 22.69 -3.65 1.91
CA ARG A 69 21.35 -3.99 2.38
C ARG A 69 20.79 -3.00 3.41
N ALA A 70 21.27 -1.78 3.39
CA ALA A 70 20.97 -0.80 4.42
C ALA A 70 19.47 -0.43 4.53
N ALA A 71 18.69 -0.60 3.47
CA ALA A 71 17.30 -0.12 3.41
C ALA A 71 16.32 -0.94 4.27
N TRP A 72 16.56 -2.23 4.50
CA TRP A 72 15.55 -3.15 5.06
C TRP A 72 16.06 -4.01 6.22
N THR A 73 17.17 -3.61 6.85
CA THR A 73 17.81 -4.41 7.90
C THR A 73 17.02 -4.56 9.19
N ASP A 74 16.07 -3.66 9.43
CA ASP A 74 15.28 -3.62 10.67
C ASP A 74 13.89 -4.22 10.51
N ILE A 75 13.60 -4.80 9.35
CA ILE A 75 12.28 -5.38 9.04
C ILE A 75 12.39 -6.90 9.10
N PHE A 76 11.65 -7.48 10.03
CA PHE A 76 11.37 -8.92 10.01
C PHE A 76 10.25 -9.18 9.01
N SER A 77 10.49 -10.07 8.06
CA SER A 77 9.50 -10.52 7.09
C SER A 77 9.41 -12.03 7.12
N GLY A 78 8.19 -12.55 7.19
CA GLY A 78 7.92 -13.96 7.16
C GLY A 78 6.77 -14.28 6.20
N TYR A 79 6.83 -15.45 5.59
CA TYR A 79 5.81 -15.94 4.68
C TYR A 79 5.46 -17.37 5.08
N PRO A 80 4.17 -17.78 4.99
CA PRO A 80 3.80 -19.17 5.20
C PRO A 80 4.36 -20.03 4.08
N TYR A 81 4.96 -21.16 4.46
CA TYR A 81 5.42 -22.19 3.52
C TYR A 81 4.33 -23.21 3.17
N ALA A 82 3.22 -23.20 3.87
CA ALA A 82 2.11 -24.10 3.62
C ALA A 82 1.50 -23.86 2.22
N GLU A 83 1.06 -24.92 1.58
CA GLU A 83 0.43 -24.86 0.25
C GLU A 83 -0.80 -23.97 0.22
N ASN A 84 -1.58 -23.96 1.31
CA ASN A 84 -2.73 -23.07 1.52
C ASN A 84 -2.33 -21.61 1.82
N GLY A 85 -1.05 -21.32 2.00
CA GLY A 85 -0.57 -19.98 2.30
C GLY A 85 -1.17 -19.43 3.60
N TYR A 86 -1.82 -18.29 3.53
CA TYR A 86 -2.44 -17.63 4.69
C TYR A 86 -3.79 -18.21 5.10
N ASN A 87 -4.39 -19.12 4.35
CA ASN A 87 -5.73 -19.62 4.65
C ASN A 87 -5.76 -20.33 6.01
N ASP A 88 -4.79 -21.19 6.30
CA ASP A 88 -4.70 -21.88 7.58
C ASP A 88 -4.62 -20.91 8.78
N TYR A 89 -3.92 -19.77 8.58
CA TYR A 89 -3.89 -18.70 9.59
C TYR A 89 -5.26 -18.05 9.80
N PHE A 90 -5.98 -17.77 8.72
CA PHE A 90 -7.32 -17.19 8.82
C PHE A 90 -8.32 -18.17 9.40
N ASP A 91 -8.23 -19.45 9.10
CA ASP A 91 -9.07 -20.49 9.70
C ASP A 91 -8.90 -20.56 11.23
N ILE A 92 -7.63 -20.46 11.69
CA ILE A 92 -7.34 -20.37 13.14
C ILE A 92 -7.91 -19.09 13.74
N ALA A 93 -7.70 -17.95 13.08
CA ALA A 93 -8.13 -16.64 13.58
C ALA A 93 -9.65 -16.50 13.64
N THR A 94 -10.38 -17.19 12.78
CA THR A 94 -11.85 -17.08 12.67
C THR A 94 -12.61 -18.29 13.25
N LYS A 95 -11.91 -19.23 13.91
CA LYS A 95 -12.49 -20.49 14.40
C LYS A 95 -13.74 -20.31 15.27
N ASP A 96 -13.81 -19.22 16.04
CA ASP A 96 -14.93 -18.90 16.93
C ASP A 96 -15.92 -17.90 16.32
N ALA A 97 -15.73 -17.53 15.04
CA ALA A 97 -16.56 -16.57 14.32
C ALA A 97 -17.47 -17.30 13.31
N LYS A 98 -18.67 -16.79 13.13
CA LYS A 98 -19.54 -17.24 12.04
C LYS A 98 -19.12 -16.53 10.75
N VAL A 99 -18.42 -17.23 9.88
CA VAL A 99 -18.00 -16.74 8.57
C VAL A 99 -19.09 -17.03 7.53
N LEU A 100 -19.53 -16.00 6.81
CA LEU A 100 -20.48 -16.10 5.71
C LEU A 100 -19.76 -15.76 4.41
N LEU A 101 -19.44 -16.78 3.61
CA LEU A 101 -18.86 -16.61 2.29
C LEU A 101 -19.94 -16.34 1.23
N ASN A 102 -19.55 -15.80 0.08
CA ASN A 102 -20.45 -15.46 -1.02
C ASN A 102 -21.63 -14.57 -0.59
N THR A 103 -21.38 -13.67 0.36
CA THR A 103 -22.37 -12.87 1.03
C THR A 103 -22.12 -11.40 0.71
N ALA A 104 -23.07 -10.78 0.01
CA ALA A 104 -22.98 -9.37 -0.38
C ALA A 104 -23.57 -8.47 0.71
N PHE A 105 -22.80 -7.45 1.10
CA PHE A 105 -23.30 -6.34 1.88
C PHE A 105 -24.11 -5.41 0.98
N GLU A 106 -25.28 -4.97 1.40
CA GLU A 106 -26.19 -4.13 0.62
C GLU A 106 -26.29 -2.71 1.20
N SER A 107 -26.54 -2.58 2.49
CA SER A 107 -26.73 -1.28 3.13
C SER A 107 -26.48 -1.31 4.64
N ILE A 108 -26.30 -0.13 5.22
CA ILE A 108 -26.20 0.08 6.65
C ILE A 108 -27.08 1.25 7.09
N ASP A 109 -27.76 1.05 8.21
CA ASP A 109 -28.47 2.08 8.96
C ASP A 109 -27.74 2.26 10.31
N LEU A 110 -26.99 3.36 10.43
CA LEU A 110 -26.20 3.63 11.63
C LEU A 110 -27.06 4.01 12.84
N GLU A 111 -28.22 4.62 12.62
CA GLU A 111 -29.13 5.04 13.70
C GLU A 111 -29.81 3.83 14.33
N LYS A 112 -30.28 2.93 13.48
CA LYS A 112 -30.93 1.68 13.92
C LYS A 112 -29.93 0.58 14.26
N LYS A 113 -28.63 0.79 14.01
CA LYS A 113 -27.59 -0.24 14.11
C LYS A 113 -27.98 -1.53 13.37
N GLU A 114 -28.35 -1.38 12.12
CA GLU A 114 -28.87 -2.46 11.29
C GLU A 114 -28.10 -2.52 9.97
N ALA A 115 -27.65 -3.69 9.58
CA ALA A 115 -27.04 -3.96 8.29
C ALA A 115 -27.91 -4.89 7.47
N THR A 116 -28.05 -4.62 6.15
CA THR A 116 -28.75 -5.50 5.22
C THR A 116 -27.71 -6.30 4.43
N ILE A 117 -27.85 -7.62 4.47
CA ILE A 117 -26.95 -8.58 3.87
C ILE A 117 -27.79 -9.67 3.23
N ASN A 118 -27.66 -9.89 1.90
CA ASN A 118 -28.48 -10.82 1.13
C ASN A 118 -29.97 -10.68 1.46
N SER A 119 -30.45 -9.41 1.43
CA SER A 119 -31.85 -9.02 1.73
C SER A 119 -32.33 -9.33 3.17
N ASN A 120 -31.45 -9.79 4.04
CA ASN A 120 -31.74 -10.00 5.44
C ASN A 120 -31.18 -8.88 6.31
N LYS A 121 -31.91 -8.52 7.36
CA LYS A 121 -31.52 -7.47 8.29
C LYS A 121 -30.86 -8.07 9.54
N PHE A 122 -29.73 -7.53 9.90
CA PHE A 122 -28.94 -7.93 11.07
C PHE A 122 -28.71 -6.73 11.99
N LYS A 123 -29.03 -6.89 13.27
CA LYS A 123 -28.65 -5.94 14.30
C LYS A 123 -27.19 -6.15 14.70
N TYR A 124 -26.51 -5.07 15.04
CA TYR A 124 -25.13 -5.12 15.53
C TYR A 124 -24.92 -4.13 16.67
N ASP A 125 -24.00 -4.45 17.55
CA ASP A 125 -23.52 -3.54 18.60
C ASP A 125 -22.32 -2.73 18.12
N LEU A 126 -21.41 -3.41 17.41
CA LEU A 126 -20.21 -2.86 16.80
C LEU A 126 -20.07 -3.40 15.38
N ILE A 127 -19.62 -2.56 14.47
CA ILE A 127 -19.26 -2.97 13.10
C ILE A 127 -17.81 -2.57 12.81
N VAL A 128 -17.05 -3.52 12.27
CA VAL A 128 -15.70 -3.27 11.74
C VAL A 128 -15.78 -3.36 10.21
N ASN A 129 -15.65 -2.22 9.57
CA ASN A 129 -15.75 -2.14 8.12
C ASN A 129 -14.38 -2.25 7.46
N THR A 130 -14.24 -3.16 6.50
CA THR A 130 -13.05 -3.35 5.67
C THR A 130 -13.29 -3.09 4.18
N ILE A 131 -14.53 -2.78 3.79
CA ILE A 131 -14.85 -2.33 2.42
C ILE A 131 -14.66 -0.82 2.29
N SER A 132 -14.59 -0.32 1.05
CA SER A 132 -14.43 1.11 0.81
C SER A 132 -15.56 1.92 1.45
N PRO A 133 -15.28 2.99 2.22
CA PRO A 133 -16.31 3.79 2.87
C PRO A 133 -17.32 4.40 1.92
N ASP A 134 -16.93 4.77 0.71
CA ASP A 134 -17.85 5.31 -0.29
C ASP A 134 -18.86 4.26 -0.77
N ILE A 135 -18.46 3.00 -0.85
CA ILE A 135 -19.36 1.88 -1.13
C ILE A 135 -20.28 1.62 0.06
N LEU A 136 -19.72 1.56 1.27
CA LEU A 136 -20.48 1.34 2.50
C LEU A 136 -21.65 2.33 2.65
N PHE A 137 -21.38 3.59 2.37
CA PHE A 137 -22.35 4.68 2.46
C PHE A 137 -23.06 5.01 1.12
N ASN A 138 -22.99 4.08 0.17
CA ASN A 138 -23.62 4.23 -1.14
C ASN A 138 -23.30 5.58 -1.82
N ARG A 139 -22.04 6.00 -1.70
CA ARG A 139 -21.49 7.25 -2.28
C ARG A 139 -22.23 8.54 -1.89
N LYS A 140 -22.92 8.54 -0.76
CA LYS A 140 -23.66 9.74 -0.30
C LYS A 140 -22.77 10.96 -0.06
N ILE A 141 -21.48 10.74 0.24
CA ILE A 141 -20.49 11.81 0.49
C ILE A 141 -19.56 12.01 -0.72
N GLY A 142 -19.81 11.32 -1.82
CA GLY A 142 -18.98 11.31 -3.01
C GLY A 142 -18.23 10.00 -3.20
N LYS A 143 -17.59 9.87 -4.37
CA LYS A 143 -16.76 8.71 -4.73
C LYS A 143 -15.32 8.97 -4.31
N LEU A 144 -14.70 8.00 -3.65
CA LEU A 144 -13.26 8.03 -3.42
C LEU A 144 -12.50 7.67 -4.69
N ASN A 145 -11.43 8.39 -4.96
CA ASN A 145 -10.52 8.06 -6.03
C ASN A 145 -9.57 6.95 -5.57
N TYR A 146 -9.44 5.91 -6.37
CA TYR A 146 -8.45 4.85 -6.16
C TYR A 146 -7.98 4.30 -7.50
N LEU A 147 -6.80 3.73 -7.50
CA LEU A 147 -6.21 3.06 -8.64
C LEU A 147 -6.15 1.57 -8.39
N GLY A 148 -6.57 0.80 -9.38
CA GLY A 148 -6.38 -0.64 -9.40
C GLY A 148 -4.93 -1.00 -9.74
N ARG A 149 -4.49 -2.18 -9.30
CA ARG A 149 -3.23 -2.80 -9.72
C ARG A 149 -3.54 -4.14 -10.33
N GLU A 150 -2.86 -4.44 -11.42
CA GLU A 150 -2.93 -5.74 -12.04
C GLU A 150 -1.74 -6.59 -11.58
N PHE A 151 -2.02 -7.83 -11.19
CA PHE A 151 -1.01 -8.79 -10.79
C PHE A 151 -0.93 -9.90 -11.82
N HIS A 152 0.25 -10.06 -12.42
CA HIS A 152 0.54 -11.15 -13.33
C HIS A 152 1.28 -12.24 -12.58
N LYS A 153 0.63 -13.40 -12.39
CA LYS A 153 1.27 -14.56 -11.77
C LYS A 153 2.00 -15.36 -12.85
N ILE A 154 3.31 -15.47 -12.71
CA ILE A 154 4.15 -16.29 -13.56
C ILE A 154 4.75 -17.39 -12.70
N VAL A 155 4.59 -18.64 -13.12
CA VAL A 155 5.15 -19.81 -12.44
C VAL A 155 6.28 -20.38 -13.28
N PHE A 156 7.46 -20.48 -12.71
CA PHE A 156 8.62 -21.08 -13.35
C PHE A 156 8.85 -22.49 -12.78
N PRO A 157 9.30 -23.45 -13.60
CA PRO A 157 9.60 -24.81 -13.16
C PRO A 157 10.99 -24.90 -12.49
N VAL A 158 11.25 -24.01 -11.54
CA VAL A 158 12.50 -23.91 -10.80
C VAL A 158 12.21 -23.62 -9.33
N GLU A 159 13.03 -24.14 -8.44
CA GLU A 159 12.84 -23.95 -7.00
C GLU A 159 13.02 -22.50 -6.58
N GLN A 160 13.91 -21.75 -7.23
CA GLN A 160 14.20 -20.37 -6.89
C GLN A 160 14.48 -19.54 -8.14
N VAL A 161 13.66 -18.52 -8.37
CA VAL A 161 13.77 -17.63 -9.54
C VAL A 161 14.83 -16.56 -9.33
N PHE A 162 14.88 -15.97 -8.13
CA PHE A 162 15.83 -14.91 -7.80
C PHE A 162 17.08 -15.45 -7.11
N PRO A 163 18.21 -14.73 -7.18
CA PRO A 163 19.37 -15.07 -6.39
C PRO A 163 19.03 -15.18 -4.89
N LYS A 164 19.77 -16.01 -4.18
CA LYS A 164 19.57 -16.25 -2.75
C LYS A 164 19.42 -14.92 -1.97
N ASN A 165 18.39 -14.85 -1.14
CA ASN A 165 18.03 -13.68 -0.33
C ASN A 165 17.46 -12.46 -1.11
N VAL A 166 17.09 -12.62 -2.38
CA VAL A 166 16.31 -11.65 -3.13
C VAL A 166 14.89 -12.18 -3.28
N TYR A 167 13.89 -11.43 -2.83
CA TYR A 167 12.48 -11.82 -2.89
C TYR A 167 11.62 -10.84 -3.72
N PHE A 168 12.15 -9.68 -4.06
CA PHE A 168 11.53 -8.80 -5.03
C PHE A 168 12.53 -7.89 -5.73
N LEU A 169 12.16 -7.42 -6.91
CA LEU A 169 12.90 -6.42 -7.68
C LEU A 169 11.99 -5.24 -8.00
N TYR A 170 12.52 -4.04 -7.85
CA TYR A 170 11.87 -2.81 -8.28
C TYR A 170 12.43 -2.32 -9.59
N TYR A 171 11.54 -2.04 -10.52
CA TYR A 171 11.86 -1.31 -11.75
C TYR A 171 11.29 0.11 -11.58
N ALA A 172 12.18 1.05 -11.25
CA ALA A 172 11.80 2.46 -11.09
C ALA A 172 11.68 3.20 -12.43
N ASN A 173 12.23 2.60 -13.48
CA ASN A 173 12.17 3.12 -14.85
C ASN A 173 10.93 2.57 -15.58
N ASP A 174 10.79 2.95 -16.84
CA ASP A 174 9.66 2.64 -17.74
C ASP A 174 9.23 1.18 -17.78
#